data_22f7ac5111b1dfae38b7f65cbe173f0c
#
_entry.id   22f7ac5111b1dfae38b7f65cbe173f0c
#
_cell.length_a   1.000
_cell.length_b   1.000
_cell.length_c   1.000
_cell.angle_alpha   90.00
_cell.angle_beta   90.00
_cell.angle_gamma   90.00
#
_symmetry.space_group_name_H-M   'P 1'
#
loop_
_entity.id
_entity.type
_entity.pdbx_description
1 polymer ?
#
loop_
_entity_poly.entity_id
_entity_poly.type
_entity_poly.pdbx_seq_one_letter_code
_entity_poly.pdbx_strand_id
1 'polypeptide(L)'
;MNSEKPLKNRLVVAGIAVIAVAGIAVAGCSSDKKDSSSSTTAAPTTTAKSSPSTVGNVLPPIILTANMVDADNGGNEKVPPIKVGDTVVFNVGTINQGTTVTAISANPAVFEVTSKGTNNGTVSNNPGGKALAAGTVKVSLGATGNGMENFLGTFTLVITQ
;
A
#
# COMPACT_ATOMS: atom_id res chain seq x y z
N MET A 1 -52.72 12.37 7.55
CA MET A 1 -52.54 10.92 7.66
C MET A 1 -51.11 10.61 7.19
N ASN A 2 -50.16 10.57 8.13
CA ASN A 2 -48.76 10.32 7.85
C ASN A 2 -48.50 8.84 8.16
N SER A 3 -48.12 8.06 7.12
CA SER A 3 -47.80 6.65 7.24
C SER A 3 -46.30 6.52 7.46
N GLU A 4 -45.89 6.35 8.71
CA GLU A 4 -44.50 6.01 9.07
C GLU A 4 -44.25 4.55 8.78
N LYS A 5 -43.26 4.25 7.90
CA LYS A 5 -42.78 2.92 7.67
C LYS A 5 -41.64 2.59 8.65
N PRO A 6 -41.73 1.49 9.41
CA PRO A 6 -40.67 1.10 10.32
C PRO A 6 -39.47 0.54 9.55
N LEU A 7 -38.28 1.14 9.80
CA LEU A 7 -36.98 0.62 9.38
C LEU A 7 -36.66 -0.67 10.13
N LYS A 8 -36.64 -1.79 9.42
CA LYS A 8 -36.17 -3.08 9.97
C LYS A 8 -34.64 -3.09 9.95
N ASN A 9 -34.04 -2.83 11.10
CA ASN A 9 -32.61 -3.07 11.33
C ASN A 9 -32.33 -4.59 11.25
N ARG A 10 -31.68 -5.01 10.19
CA ARG A 10 -31.09 -6.34 10.13
C ARG A 10 -29.64 -6.26 10.64
N LEU A 11 -29.47 -6.67 11.87
CA LEU A 11 -28.16 -6.92 12.47
C LEU A 11 -27.57 -8.17 11.81
N VAL A 12 -26.59 -8.03 10.95
CA VAL A 12 -25.82 -9.16 10.43
C VAL A 12 -24.57 -9.30 11.29
N VAL A 13 -24.61 -10.26 12.19
CA VAL A 13 -23.43 -10.70 12.96
C VAL A 13 -22.63 -11.62 12.05
N ALA A 14 -21.52 -11.15 11.49
CA ALA A 14 -20.57 -11.97 10.77
C ALA A 14 -19.50 -12.48 11.74
N GLY A 15 -19.41 -13.81 11.85
CA GLY A 15 -18.50 -14.49 12.75
C GLY A 15 -17.03 -14.29 12.40
N ILE A 16 -16.22 -14.10 13.43
CA ILE A 16 -14.77 -14.02 13.39
C ILE A 16 -14.21 -15.44 13.38
N ALA A 17 -13.59 -15.85 12.27
CA ALA A 17 -12.77 -17.05 12.22
C ALA A 17 -11.34 -16.73 12.67
N VAL A 18 -10.97 -17.22 13.85
CA VAL A 18 -9.59 -17.15 14.37
C VAL A 18 -8.78 -18.27 13.73
N ILE A 19 -7.82 -17.94 12.90
CA ILE A 19 -6.82 -18.90 12.41
C ILE A 19 -5.58 -18.78 13.28
N ALA A 20 -5.35 -19.80 14.10
CA ALA A 20 -4.12 -19.96 14.86
C ALA A 20 -3.03 -20.54 13.93
N VAL A 21 -1.93 -19.79 13.72
CA VAL A 21 -0.74 -20.30 13.03
C VAL A 21 0.28 -20.71 14.08
N ALA A 22 0.56 -22.01 14.12
CA ALA A 22 1.55 -22.63 14.99
C ALA A 22 2.97 -22.29 14.52
N GLY A 23 3.84 -21.97 15.50
CA GLY A 23 5.23 -21.65 15.29
C GLY A 23 6.08 -22.85 14.89
N ILE A 24 7.12 -22.59 14.09
CA ILE A 24 8.25 -23.50 13.89
C ILE A 24 9.50 -22.82 14.46
N ALA A 25 9.98 -23.38 15.58
CA ALA A 25 11.28 -23.06 16.11
C ALA A 25 12.34 -23.92 15.42
N VAL A 26 13.36 -23.30 14.84
CA VAL A 26 14.58 -23.98 14.42
C VAL A 26 15.72 -23.48 15.27
N ALA A 27 16.11 -24.30 16.24
CA ALA A 27 17.36 -24.18 16.96
C ALA A 27 18.47 -24.88 16.15
N GLY A 28 19.58 -24.19 15.93
CA GLY A 28 20.79 -24.77 15.32
C GLY A 28 22.01 -24.12 15.96
N CYS A 29 22.53 -24.75 17.00
CA CYS A 29 23.85 -24.52 17.56
C CYS A 29 24.92 -25.09 16.64
N SER A 30 26.06 -24.43 16.52
CA SER A 30 27.34 -25.11 16.70
C SER A 30 28.49 -24.12 16.87
N SER A 31 29.12 -24.24 18.01
CA SER A 31 30.46 -23.79 18.33
C SER A 31 31.50 -24.59 17.51
N ASP A 32 32.66 -23.99 17.15
CA ASP A 32 33.95 -24.40 17.61
C ASP A 32 35.09 -23.53 17.05
N LYS A 33 35.86 -23.03 17.99
CA LYS A 33 37.31 -22.96 18.19
C LYS A 33 38.26 -22.63 17.02
N LYS A 34 38.95 -21.47 17.19
CA LYS A 34 40.40 -21.30 17.41
C LYS A 34 41.31 -21.91 16.37
N ASP A 35 42.00 -21.05 15.59
CA ASP A 35 43.45 -20.99 15.67
C ASP A 35 44.04 -19.75 14.96
N SER A 36 45.07 -19.23 15.60
CA SER A 36 45.97 -18.17 15.13
C SER A 36 46.74 -18.57 13.89
N SER A 37 46.77 -17.68 12.91
CA SER A 37 47.99 -17.50 12.09
C SER A 37 47.90 -16.16 11.37
N SER A 38 48.85 -15.30 11.71
CA SER A 38 49.18 -14.08 11.01
C SER A 38 49.70 -14.39 9.59
N SER A 39 49.07 -13.88 8.58
CA SER A 39 49.73 -13.62 7.30
C SER A 39 49.19 -12.34 6.71
N THR A 40 50.05 -11.36 6.66
CA THR A 40 49.94 -10.12 5.95
C THR A 40 49.84 -10.42 4.47
N THR A 41 48.64 -10.29 3.89
CA THR A 41 48.47 -10.31 2.44
C THR A 41 47.73 -9.05 2.06
N ALA A 42 48.39 -8.26 1.20
CA ALA A 42 47.89 -7.03 0.63
C ALA A 42 46.47 -7.18 0.09
N ALA A 43 45.61 -6.26 0.48
CA ALA A 43 44.24 -6.13 -0.04
C ALA A 43 44.30 -5.84 -1.55
N PRO A 44 43.60 -6.60 -2.40
CA PRO A 44 43.38 -6.16 -3.76
C PRO A 44 42.40 -4.95 -3.70
N THR A 45 42.90 -3.81 -4.18
CA THR A 45 42.07 -2.65 -4.45
C THR A 45 41.07 -3.02 -5.54
N THR A 46 39.90 -3.50 -5.14
CA THR A 46 38.78 -3.63 -6.06
C THR A 46 38.30 -2.22 -6.35
N THR A 47 38.74 -1.68 -7.48
CA THR A 47 38.13 -0.53 -8.13
C THR A 47 36.67 -0.91 -8.38
N ALA A 48 35.79 -0.41 -7.52
CA ALA A 48 34.37 -0.49 -7.74
C ALA A 48 34.09 0.29 -9.03
N LYS A 49 33.92 -0.45 -10.12
CA LYS A 49 33.37 0.06 -11.36
C LYS A 49 31.96 0.52 -11.04
N SER A 50 31.79 1.81 -10.76
CA SER A 50 30.47 2.43 -10.68
C SER A 50 29.80 2.22 -12.03
N SER A 51 28.93 1.23 -12.10
CA SER A 51 27.97 1.13 -13.20
C SER A 51 27.23 2.47 -13.25
N PRO A 52 27.14 3.10 -14.44
CA PRO A 52 26.27 4.26 -14.55
C PRO A 52 24.88 3.79 -14.16
N SER A 53 24.34 4.33 -13.08
CA SER A 53 22.91 4.24 -12.79
C SER A 53 22.21 4.84 -14.00
N THR A 54 21.68 3.98 -14.85
CA THR A 54 20.71 4.40 -15.84
C THR A 54 19.57 4.98 -15.02
N VAL A 55 19.52 6.31 -14.95
CA VAL A 55 18.33 7.01 -14.46
C VAL A 55 17.25 6.65 -15.48
N GLY A 56 16.60 5.53 -15.25
CA GLY A 56 15.43 5.13 -16.01
C GLY A 56 14.48 6.31 -15.98
N ASN A 57 13.92 6.65 -17.12
CA ASN A 57 12.88 7.67 -17.23
C ASN A 57 11.74 7.25 -16.30
N VAL A 58 11.81 7.68 -15.04
CA VAL A 58 10.74 7.44 -14.07
C VAL A 58 9.61 8.35 -14.48
N LEU A 59 8.58 7.78 -15.07
CA LEU A 59 7.36 8.52 -15.40
C LEU A 59 6.80 9.13 -14.11
N PRO A 60 6.27 10.36 -14.17
CA PRO A 60 5.63 10.96 -13.03
C PRO A 60 4.45 10.09 -12.57
N PRO A 61 4.19 9.98 -11.26
CA PRO A 61 3.08 9.19 -10.77
C PRO A 61 1.74 9.76 -11.22
N ILE A 62 0.78 8.89 -11.47
CA ILE A 62 -0.61 9.26 -11.70
C ILE A 62 -1.22 9.61 -10.35
N ILE A 63 -1.76 10.83 -10.23
CA ILE A 63 -2.35 11.30 -8.99
C ILE A 63 -3.87 11.17 -9.08
N LEU A 64 -4.46 10.37 -8.18
CA LEU A 64 -5.91 10.22 -8.04
C LEU A 64 -6.39 11.07 -6.86
N THR A 65 -7.44 11.84 -7.08
CA THR A 65 -8.04 12.74 -6.08
C THR A 65 -9.32 12.13 -5.50
N ALA A 66 -9.81 12.69 -4.40
CA ALA A 66 -11.07 12.26 -3.77
C ALA A 66 -12.29 12.34 -4.71
N ASN A 67 -12.25 13.20 -5.74
CA ASN A 67 -13.33 13.31 -6.72
C ASN A 67 -13.38 12.13 -7.72
N MET A 68 -12.33 11.32 -7.78
CA MET A 68 -12.18 10.17 -8.67
C MET A 68 -12.56 8.83 -8.01
N VAL A 69 -13.04 8.86 -6.75
CA VAL A 69 -13.63 7.67 -6.12
C VAL A 69 -14.86 7.21 -6.93
N ASP A 70 -15.25 5.97 -6.75
CA ASP A 70 -16.45 5.43 -7.40
C ASP A 70 -17.67 6.31 -7.08
N ALA A 71 -18.61 6.42 -8.01
CA ALA A 71 -19.78 7.28 -7.87
C ALA A 71 -20.63 6.98 -6.62
N ASP A 72 -20.66 5.71 -6.19
CA ASP A 72 -21.32 5.27 -4.96
C ASP A 72 -20.68 5.89 -3.69
N ASN A 73 -19.46 6.39 -3.81
CA ASN A 73 -18.73 7.09 -2.74
C ASN A 73 -18.67 8.61 -2.95
N GLY A 74 -19.48 9.13 -3.88
CA GLY A 74 -19.59 10.56 -4.15
C GLY A 74 -18.61 11.11 -5.19
N GLY A 75 -17.90 10.25 -5.90
CA GLY A 75 -17.01 10.65 -6.99
C GLY A 75 -17.78 11.15 -8.22
N ASN A 76 -17.23 12.14 -8.89
CA ASN A 76 -17.80 12.77 -10.08
C ASN A 76 -16.79 12.91 -11.23
N GLU A 77 -15.54 12.50 -11.02
CA GLU A 77 -14.48 12.53 -12.01
C GLU A 77 -14.05 11.10 -12.38
N LYS A 78 -13.60 10.94 -13.63
CA LYS A 78 -13.10 9.66 -14.11
C LYS A 78 -11.64 9.46 -13.73
N VAL A 79 -11.30 8.23 -13.34
CA VAL A 79 -9.91 7.81 -13.21
C VAL A 79 -9.22 7.90 -14.56
N PRO A 80 -8.03 8.54 -14.66
CA PRO A 80 -7.28 8.61 -15.91
C PRO A 80 -6.80 7.21 -16.33
N PRO A 81 -6.44 7.03 -17.64
CA PRO A 81 -5.86 5.77 -18.11
C PRO A 81 -4.60 5.40 -17.32
N ILE A 82 -4.53 4.16 -16.86
CA ILE A 82 -3.39 3.60 -16.15
C ILE A 82 -2.81 2.46 -17.01
N LYS A 83 -1.49 2.39 -17.10
CA LYS A 83 -0.79 1.32 -17.80
C LYS A 83 -0.02 0.44 -16.84
N VAL A 84 0.27 -0.79 -17.27
CA VAL A 84 1.19 -1.67 -16.54
C VAL A 84 2.54 -0.97 -16.36
N GLY A 85 3.02 -0.95 -15.12
CA GLY A 85 4.27 -0.27 -14.74
C GLY A 85 4.07 1.12 -14.14
N ASP A 86 2.91 1.75 -14.32
CA ASP A 86 2.62 3.06 -13.75
C ASP A 86 2.58 3.02 -12.21
N THR A 87 3.05 4.10 -11.63
CA THR A 87 2.89 4.37 -10.20
C THR A 87 1.68 5.27 -9.99
N VAL A 88 0.85 4.92 -9.02
CA VAL A 88 -0.37 5.66 -8.66
C VAL A 88 -0.25 6.17 -7.23
N VAL A 89 -0.62 7.43 -7.01
CA VAL A 89 -0.69 8.05 -5.68
C VAL A 89 -2.13 8.50 -5.44
N PHE A 90 -2.68 8.10 -4.30
CA PHE A 90 -4.02 8.50 -3.88
C PHE A 90 -3.91 9.77 -3.02
N ASN A 91 -4.18 10.92 -3.62
CA ASN A 91 -4.18 12.20 -2.91
C ASN A 91 -5.45 12.32 -2.07
N VAL A 92 -5.32 12.06 -0.79
CA VAL A 92 -6.40 12.14 0.19
C VAL A 92 -6.52 13.53 0.85
N GLY A 93 -5.77 14.51 0.34
CA GLY A 93 -5.73 15.85 0.94
C GLY A 93 -4.89 15.89 2.20
N THR A 94 -5.33 16.65 3.19
CA THR A 94 -4.59 16.81 4.46
C THR A 94 -4.81 15.60 5.36
N ILE A 95 -3.71 14.91 5.69
CA ILE A 95 -3.71 13.86 6.69
C ILE A 95 -3.38 14.49 8.04
N ASN A 96 -4.25 14.33 9.03
CA ASN A 96 -3.99 14.83 10.39
C ASN A 96 -2.85 14.06 11.06
N GLN A 97 -2.10 14.74 11.91
CA GLN A 97 -1.04 14.11 12.69
C GLN A 97 -1.57 12.92 13.50
N GLY A 98 -0.84 11.81 13.50
CA GLY A 98 -1.27 10.58 14.18
C GLY A 98 -2.32 9.76 13.42
N THR A 99 -2.69 10.18 12.20
CA THR A 99 -3.58 9.42 11.32
C THR A 99 -2.75 8.63 10.30
N THR A 100 -3.16 7.39 10.04
CA THR A 100 -2.63 6.56 8.98
C THR A 100 -3.74 6.30 7.96
N VAL A 101 -3.44 6.54 6.68
CA VAL A 101 -4.32 6.17 5.57
C VAL A 101 -3.79 4.92 4.90
N THR A 102 -4.62 3.89 4.80
CA THR A 102 -4.25 2.61 4.19
C THR A 102 -5.08 2.40 2.93
N ALA A 103 -4.42 2.02 1.85
CA ALA A 103 -5.05 1.50 0.65
C ALA A 103 -5.08 -0.02 0.71
N ILE A 104 -6.16 -0.64 0.23
CA ILE A 104 -6.33 -2.09 0.14
C ILE A 104 -6.77 -2.43 -1.27
N SER A 105 -5.94 -3.18 -1.99
CA SER A 105 -6.25 -3.68 -3.32
C SER A 105 -7.05 -4.98 -3.23
N ALA A 106 -8.16 -5.07 -3.98
CA ALA A 106 -8.93 -6.29 -4.09
C ALA A 106 -8.19 -7.39 -4.87
N ASN A 107 -7.19 -7.02 -5.68
CA ASN A 107 -6.32 -7.96 -6.40
C ASN A 107 -4.89 -7.43 -6.46
N PRO A 108 -4.03 -7.83 -5.50
CA PRO A 108 -2.63 -7.38 -5.45
C PRO A 108 -1.78 -7.81 -6.65
N ALA A 109 -2.19 -8.84 -7.39
CA ALA A 109 -1.49 -9.26 -8.61
C ALA A 109 -1.73 -8.30 -9.79
N VAL A 110 -2.80 -7.51 -9.76
CA VAL A 110 -3.12 -6.48 -10.75
C VAL A 110 -2.60 -5.12 -10.31
N PHE A 111 -2.80 -4.78 -9.04
CA PHE A 111 -2.33 -3.52 -8.44
C PHE A 111 -1.79 -3.77 -7.04
N GLU A 112 -0.51 -3.53 -6.85
CA GLU A 112 0.19 -3.68 -5.57
C GLU A 112 0.23 -2.35 -4.82
N VAL A 113 -0.23 -2.35 -3.57
CA VAL A 113 -0.09 -1.19 -2.68
C VAL A 113 1.31 -1.20 -2.08
N THR A 114 2.09 -0.13 -2.32
CA THR A 114 3.50 -0.04 -1.90
C THR A 114 3.74 0.94 -0.76
N SER A 115 2.79 1.86 -0.50
CA SER A 115 2.93 2.87 0.55
C SER A 115 1.63 3.17 1.26
N LYS A 116 1.75 3.57 2.53
CA LYS A 116 0.66 4.11 3.35
C LYS A 116 0.74 5.62 3.41
N GLY A 117 -0.40 6.28 3.59
CA GLY A 117 -0.47 7.69 3.91
C GLY A 117 -0.21 7.90 5.41
N THR A 118 0.66 8.82 5.76
CA THR A 118 0.98 9.14 7.15
C THR A 118 1.32 10.62 7.30
N ASN A 119 1.10 11.15 8.50
CA ASN A 119 1.59 12.45 8.89
C ASN A 119 2.19 12.37 10.29
N ASN A 120 3.50 12.58 10.39
CA ASN A 120 4.25 12.57 11.66
C ASN A 120 4.50 13.99 12.22
N GLY A 121 3.87 15.00 11.63
CA GLY A 121 4.03 16.42 12.00
C GLY A 121 5.14 17.12 11.21
N THR A 122 6.11 16.39 10.67
CA THR A 122 7.21 16.97 9.85
C THR A 122 7.02 16.62 8.38
N VAL A 123 6.60 15.39 8.10
CA VAL A 123 6.39 14.88 6.74
C VAL A 123 5.01 14.27 6.63
N SER A 124 4.31 14.59 5.55
CA SER A 124 3.05 13.98 5.17
C SER A 124 3.22 13.23 3.85
N ASN A 125 2.85 11.96 3.83
CA ASN A 125 2.91 11.10 2.65
C ASN A 125 1.51 10.59 2.31
N ASN A 126 1.21 10.49 1.02
CA ASN A 126 -0.01 9.85 0.54
C ASN A 126 0.17 8.34 0.33
N PRO A 127 -0.89 7.53 0.45
CA PRO A 127 -0.83 6.13 0.06
C PRO A 127 -0.67 5.99 -1.45
N GLY A 128 -0.06 4.90 -1.88
CA GLY A 128 0.16 4.67 -3.30
C GLY A 128 0.52 3.23 -3.62
N GLY A 129 0.67 2.94 -4.91
CA GLY A 129 0.96 1.61 -5.39
C GLY A 129 1.43 1.59 -6.83
N LYS A 130 1.59 0.39 -7.36
CA LYS A 130 2.07 0.13 -8.71
C LYS A 130 1.12 -0.79 -9.46
N ALA A 131 0.86 -0.47 -10.72
CA ALA A 131 0.13 -1.31 -11.65
C ALA A 131 1.04 -2.46 -12.14
N LEU A 132 0.69 -3.71 -11.85
CA LEU A 132 1.50 -4.88 -12.17
C LEU A 132 1.02 -5.64 -13.39
N ALA A 133 -0.30 -5.67 -13.63
CA ALA A 133 -0.90 -6.40 -14.74
C ALA A 133 -2.13 -5.67 -15.27
N ALA A 134 -2.46 -5.91 -16.55
CA ALA A 134 -3.70 -5.41 -17.13
C ALA A 134 -4.93 -6.07 -16.49
N GLY A 135 -5.97 -5.28 -16.26
CA GLY A 135 -7.21 -5.74 -15.65
C GLY A 135 -7.95 -4.60 -14.94
N THR A 136 -9.09 -4.95 -14.34
CA THR A 136 -9.86 -4.02 -13.51
C THR A 136 -9.72 -4.45 -12.06
N VAL A 137 -9.40 -3.50 -11.18
CA VAL A 137 -9.23 -3.75 -9.76
C VAL A 137 -9.84 -2.63 -8.93
N LYS A 138 -10.46 -2.99 -7.82
CA LYS A 138 -10.94 -2.03 -6.82
C LYS A 138 -9.89 -1.81 -5.74
N VAL A 139 -9.65 -0.55 -5.39
CA VAL A 139 -8.76 -0.15 -4.30
C VAL A 139 -9.56 0.68 -3.32
N SER A 140 -9.71 0.18 -2.10
CA SER A 140 -10.42 0.87 -1.02
C SER A 140 -9.46 1.61 -0.11
N LEU A 141 -9.83 2.81 0.30
CA LEU A 141 -9.05 3.66 1.21
C LEU A 141 -9.76 3.78 2.55
N GLY A 142 -9.00 3.59 3.62
CA GLY A 142 -9.44 3.80 4.99
C GLY A 142 -8.43 4.62 5.77
N ALA A 143 -8.90 5.43 6.70
CA ALA A 143 -8.08 6.20 7.62
C ALA A 143 -8.29 5.69 9.05
N THR A 144 -7.20 5.48 9.77
CA THR A 144 -7.20 5.08 11.19
C THR A 144 -6.35 6.06 12.00
N GLY A 145 -6.82 6.45 13.17
CA GLY A 145 -6.10 7.34 14.07
C GLY A 145 -7.01 7.94 15.12
N ASN A 146 -6.43 8.33 16.25
CA ASN A 146 -7.16 8.95 17.35
C ASN A 146 -8.40 8.14 17.83
N GLY A 147 -8.33 6.81 17.76
CA GLY A 147 -9.44 5.91 18.14
C GLY A 147 -10.59 5.85 17.15
N MET A 148 -10.45 6.41 15.95
CA MET A 148 -11.47 6.40 14.90
C MET A 148 -10.97 5.65 13.67
N GLU A 149 -11.91 4.97 13.00
CA GLU A 149 -11.75 4.38 11.69
C GLU A 149 -12.75 5.03 10.73
N ASN A 150 -12.25 5.54 9.62
CA ASN A 150 -13.08 6.18 8.61
C ASN A 150 -12.82 5.54 7.25
N PHE A 151 -13.88 5.17 6.54
CA PHE A 151 -13.81 4.80 5.14
C PHE A 151 -13.75 6.07 4.30
N LEU A 152 -12.78 6.17 3.40
CA LEU A 152 -12.56 7.35 2.55
C LEU A 152 -13.12 7.17 1.14
N GLY A 153 -13.31 5.94 0.68
CA GLY A 153 -13.85 5.63 -0.64
C GLY A 153 -13.16 4.47 -1.32
N THR A 154 -13.69 4.10 -2.47
CA THR A 154 -13.15 3.06 -3.35
C THR A 154 -12.88 3.66 -4.72
N PHE A 155 -11.78 3.26 -5.34
CA PHE A 155 -11.39 3.58 -6.71
C PHE A 155 -11.50 2.33 -7.57
N THR A 156 -12.13 2.43 -8.71
CA THR A 156 -12.08 1.39 -9.74
C THR A 156 -11.01 1.75 -10.75
N LEU A 157 -9.89 1.01 -10.72
CA LEU A 157 -8.75 1.20 -11.63
C LEU A 157 -8.90 0.27 -12.83
N VAL A 158 -8.81 0.82 -14.05
CA VAL A 158 -8.72 0.06 -15.29
C VAL A 158 -7.29 0.17 -15.81
N ILE A 159 -6.55 -0.94 -15.76
CA ILE A 159 -5.13 -1.00 -16.13
C ILE A 159 -5.02 -1.69 -17.49
N THR A 160 -4.33 -1.04 -18.41
CA THR A 160 -4.06 -1.52 -19.77
C THR A 160 -2.59 -1.86 -19.98
N GLN A 161 -2.27 -2.53 -21.07
CA GLN A 161 -0.88 -2.82 -21.47
C GLN A 161 -0.14 -1.54 -21.85
#